data_7d2a36c187b751d6bb1433bc1a5923dd
#
_entry.id   7d2a36c187b751d6bb1433bc1a5923dd
#
_cell.length_a   1.000
_cell.length_b   1.000
_cell.length_c   1.000
_cell.angle_alpha   90.00
_cell.angle_beta   90.00
_cell.angle_gamma   90.00
#
_symmetry.space_group_name_H-M   'P 1'
#
loop_
_entity.id
_entity.type
_entity.pdbx_description
1 polymer ?
#
loop_
_entity_poly.entity_id
_entity_poly.type
_entity_poly.pdbx_seq_one_letter_code
_entity_poly.pdbx_strand_id
1 'polypeptide(L)'
;MTAFLIVLVVAAEAYLLGSVDTGILVSKYLYHDDVRTHGSGAAGMTNMLRTFGKKAAALTAVGDVLKGVVAVCLGRWLFGHLPADAAVSPYLGVYLAAILAVVGHSRPIYFGFKGGKGVLVAAGAILAVQPVLLPVLALIFLVCLVPTGMVSLGSITMAAAYPVLTLVYSLMRGLPTRDVVVCTVGAAIMGGMVIWMHRSNIQRIRDGKEYRFGQKHRSN
;
A
#
# COMPACT_ATOMS: atom_id res chain seq x y z
N MET A 1 14.07 19.92 -18.34
CA MET A 1 13.54 19.93 -16.95
C MET A 1 14.67 19.45 -16.04
N THR A 2 14.99 20.12 -14.95
CA THR A 2 16.06 19.68 -14.04
C THR A 2 15.64 18.41 -13.30
N ALA A 3 16.61 17.54 -12.95
CA ALA A 3 16.33 16.29 -12.21
C ALA A 3 15.54 16.56 -10.91
N PHE A 4 15.85 17.66 -10.24
CA PHE A 4 15.13 18.11 -9.04
C PHE A 4 13.64 18.35 -9.30
N LEU A 5 13.29 19.00 -10.42
CA LEU A 5 11.89 19.26 -10.77
C LEU A 5 11.13 17.96 -11.07
N ILE A 6 11.78 17.00 -11.75
CA ILE A 6 11.18 15.68 -11.99
C ILE A 6 10.85 14.96 -10.66
N VAL A 7 11.79 14.98 -9.70
CA VAL A 7 11.57 14.39 -8.36
C VAL A 7 10.38 15.04 -7.67
N LEU A 8 10.27 16.37 -7.70
CA LEU A 8 9.14 17.08 -7.09
C LEU A 8 7.81 16.76 -7.76
N VAL A 9 7.79 16.67 -9.09
CA VAL A 9 6.58 16.32 -9.85
C VAL A 9 6.13 14.90 -9.52
N VAL A 10 7.05 13.91 -9.50
CA VAL A 10 6.74 12.53 -9.10
C VAL A 10 6.24 12.47 -7.67
N ALA A 11 6.85 13.24 -6.77
CA ALA A 11 6.43 13.28 -5.38
C ALA A 11 5.00 13.83 -5.22
N ALA A 12 4.70 14.93 -5.91
CA ALA A 12 3.40 15.58 -5.84
C ALA A 12 2.30 14.70 -6.47
N GLU A 13 2.53 14.19 -7.69
CA GLU A 13 1.53 13.38 -8.38
C GLU A 13 1.19 12.10 -7.61
N ALA A 14 2.20 11.37 -7.13
CA ALA A 14 2.00 10.13 -6.41
C ALA A 14 1.26 10.35 -5.08
N TYR A 15 1.60 11.42 -4.34
CA TYR A 15 0.91 11.78 -3.11
C TYR A 15 -0.55 12.18 -3.37
N LEU A 16 -0.80 12.99 -4.39
CA LEU A 16 -2.15 13.44 -4.74
C LEU A 16 -3.02 12.30 -5.24
N LEU A 17 -2.49 11.41 -6.11
CA LEU A 17 -3.19 10.19 -6.53
C LEU A 17 -3.46 9.26 -5.34
N GLY A 18 -2.47 9.04 -4.49
CA GLY A 18 -2.63 8.26 -3.27
C GLY A 18 -3.73 8.80 -2.38
N SER A 19 -3.86 10.14 -2.31
CA SER A 19 -4.85 10.84 -1.49
C SER A 19 -6.29 10.68 -1.98
N VAL A 20 -6.52 10.21 -3.22
CA VAL A 20 -7.84 9.80 -3.69
C VAL A 20 -8.23 8.50 -2.96
N ASP A 21 -8.89 8.61 -1.81
CA ASP A 21 -9.25 7.44 -0.99
C ASP A 21 -10.56 6.82 -1.47
N THR A 22 -10.44 5.68 -2.16
CA THR A 22 -11.58 5.00 -2.78
C THR A 22 -12.59 4.52 -1.75
N GLY A 23 -12.15 4.09 -0.56
CA GLY A 23 -13.06 3.66 0.50
C GLY A 23 -13.93 4.81 1.01
N ILE A 24 -13.34 6.01 1.18
CA ILE A 24 -14.10 7.19 1.58
C ILE A 24 -15.05 7.63 0.47
N LEU A 25 -14.59 7.63 -0.79
CA LEU A 25 -15.44 8.01 -1.93
C LEU A 25 -16.64 7.06 -2.06
N VAL A 26 -16.38 5.75 -2.07
CA VAL A 26 -17.45 4.73 -2.17
C VAL A 26 -18.42 4.85 -1.01
N SER A 27 -17.95 4.99 0.24
CA SER A 27 -18.84 5.11 1.40
C SER A 27 -19.70 6.37 1.33
N LYS A 28 -19.13 7.52 0.96
CA LYS A 28 -19.87 8.78 0.90
C LYS A 28 -20.87 8.84 -0.28
N TYR A 29 -20.45 8.44 -1.47
CA TYR A 29 -21.28 8.64 -2.66
C TYR A 29 -22.25 7.49 -2.95
N LEU A 30 -21.93 6.23 -2.57
CA LEU A 30 -22.84 5.11 -2.81
C LEU A 30 -23.65 4.69 -1.59
N TYR A 31 -23.14 4.99 -0.38
CA TYR A 31 -23.81 4.58 0.87
C TYR A 31 -24.23 5.77 1.74
N HIS A 32 -23.93 7.00 1.33
CA HIS A 32 -24.28 8.26 2.03
C HIS A 32 -23.81 8.29 3.49
N ASP A 33 -22.64 7.68 3.75
CA ASP A 33 -22.08 7.52 5.09
C ASP A 33 -20.54 7.59 5.03
N ASP A 34 -19.86 7.70 6.18
CA ASP A 34 -18.42 7.76 6.28
C ASP A 34 -17.87 6.48 6.95
N VAL A 35 -17.20 5.62 6.20
CA VAL A 35 -16.62 4.37 6.70
C VAL A 35 -15.71 4.58 7.92
N ARG A 36 -15.16 5.77 8.10
CA ARG A 36 -14.25 6.10 9.21
C ARG A 36 -14.94 6.24 10.54
N THR A 37 -16.28 6.37 10.57
CA THR A 37 -17.08 6.36 11.78
C THR A 37 -17.48 4.96 12.24
N HIS A 38 -17.14 3.92 11.46
CA HIS A 38 -17.53 2.55 11.71
C HIS A 38 -16.33 1.61 11.90
N GLY A 39 -16.56 0.51 12.60
CA GLY A 39 -15.64 -0.61 12.74
C GLY A 39 -14.25 -0.21 13.26
N SER A 40 -13.22 -0.37 12.40
CA SER A 40 -11.84 -0.02 12.76
C SER A 40 -11.48 1.46 12.56
N GLY A 41 -12.38 2.25 12.02
CA GLY A 41 -12.13 3.66 11.66
C GLY A 41 -11.19 3.86 10.46
N ALA A 42 -10.74 2.80 9.81
CA ALA A 42 -9.85 2.88 8.65
C ALA A 42 -10.63 2.84 7.34
N ALA A 43 -10.21 3.61 6.34
CA ALA A 43 -10.85 3.70 5.03
C ALA A 43 -10.37 2.60 4.05
N GLY A 44 -10.19 1.36 4.53
CA GLY A 44 -9.68 0.26 3.70
C GLY A 44 -10.71 -0.84 3.45
N MET A 45 -10.42 -1.68 2.45
CA MET A 45 -11.29 -2.77 1.97
C MET A 45 -11.90 -3.62 3.10
N THR A 46 -11.11 -3.99 4.12
CA THR A 46 -11.58 -4.84 5.22
C THR A 46 -12.65 -4.17 6.06
N ASN A 47 -12.53 -2.86 6.31
CA ASN A 47 -13.57 -2.11 7.03
C ASN A 47 -14.79 -1.90 6.15
N MET A 48 -14.60 -1.59 4.86
CA MET A 48 -15.68 -1.51 3.88
C MET A 48 -16.48 -2.81 3.78
N LEU A 49 -15.80 -3.98 3.79
CA LEU A 49 -16.45 -5.28 3.77
C LEU A 49 -17.36 -5.49 5.00
N ARG A 50 -16.87 -5.08 6.18
CA ARG A 50 -17.62 -5.22 7.44
C ARG A 50 -18.83 -4.31 7.52
N THR A 51 -18.70 -3.08 7.04
CA THR A 51 -19.71 -2.03 7.20
C THR A 51 -20.73 -2.07 6.05
N PHE A 52 -20.27 -2.16 4.81
CA PHE A 52 -21.10 -1.99 3.61
C PHE A 52 -21.15 -3.22 2.70
N GLY A 53 -20.44 -4.29 3.08
CA GLY A 53 -20.50 -5.57 2.38
C GLY A 53 -19.56 -5.70 1.15
N LYS A 54 -19.77 -6.79 0.39
CA LYS A 54 -18.83 -7.26 -0.64
C LYS A 54 -18.65 -6.27 -1.79
N LYS A 55 -19.72 -5.61 -2.26
CA LYS A 55 -19.67 -4.64 -3.37
C LYS A 55 -18.77 -3.45 -3.02
N ALA A 56 -18.98 -2.86 -1.83
CA ALA A 56 -18.18 -1.75 -1.34
C ALA A 56 -16.70 -2.14 -1.19
N ALA A 57 -16.43 -3.33 -0.65
CA ALA A 57 -15.08 -3.85 -0.51
C ALA A 57 -14.38 -4.05 -1.86
N ALA A 58 -15.07 -4.62 -2.84
CA ALA A 58 -14.52 -4.86 -4.17
C ALA A 58 -14.17 -3.54 -4.89
N LEU A 59 -15.07 -2.55 -4.87
CA LEU A 59 -14.82 -1.23 -5.45
C LEU A 59 -13.61 -0.55 -4.79
N THR A 60 -13.53 -0.61 -3.45
CA THR A 60 -12.40 -0.06 -2.70
C THR A 60 -11.10 -0.77 -3.07
N ALA A 61 -11.12 -2.10 -3.16
CA ALA A 61 -9.94 -2.88 -3.51
C ALA A 61 -9.41 -2.54 -4.90
N VAL A 62 -10.29 -2.50 -5.90
CA VAL A 62 -9.93 -2.16 -7.28
C VAL A 62 -9.35 -0.76 -7.35
N GLY A 63 -10.00 0.24 -6.77
CA GLY A 63 -9.52 1.62 -6.82
C GLY A 63 -8.20 1.83 -6.08
N ASP A 64 -8.00 1.18 -4.92
CA ASP A 64 -6.75 1.29 -4.17
C ASP A 64 -5.58 0.60 -4.88
N VAL A 65 -5.80 -0.56 -5.52
CA VAL A 65 -4.78 -1.22 -6.35
C VAL A 65 -4.46 -0.37 -7.57
N LEU A 66 -5.48 0.11 -8.29
CA LEU A 66 -5.28 0.90 -9.51
C LEU A 66 -4.50 2.19 -9.26
N LYS A 67 -4.80 2.94 -8.19
CA LYS A 67 -4.04 4.17 -7.90
C LYS A 67 -2.58 3.88 -7.58
N GLY A 68 -2.28 2.76 -6.91
CA GLY A 68 -0.90 2.32 -6.67
C GLY A 68 -0.16 1.99 -7.97
N VAL A 69 -0.81 1.28 -8.89
CA VAL A 69 -0.26 0.97 -10.23
C VAL A 69 -0.02 2.26 -11.02
N VAL A 70 -1.01 3.14 -11.09
CA VAL A 70 -0.94 4.38 -11.89
C VAL A 70 0.16 5.30 -11.37
N ALA A 71 0.26 5.52 -10.06
CA ALA A 71 1.30 6.34 -9.47
C ALA A 71 2.71 5.84 -9.84
N VAL A 72 2.94 4.53 -9.73
CA VAL A 72 4.24 3.93 -10.08
C VAL A 72 4.53 4.03 -11.58
N CYS A 73 3.54 3.78 -12.43
CA CYS A 73 3.70 3.89 -13.89
C CYS A 73 4.04 5.33 -14.31
N LEU A 74 3.36 6.32 -13.75
CA LEU A 74 3.66 7.73 -14.00
C LEU A 74 5.04 8.12 -13.46
N GLY A 75 5.38 7.70 -12.24
CA GLY A 75 6.71 7.93 -11.69
C GLY A 75 7.83 7.33 -12.55
N ARG A 76 7.64 6.11 -13.06
CA ARG A 76 8.56 5.45 -14.00
C ARG A 76 8.68 6.25 -15.31
N TRP A 77 7.56 6.66 -15.88
CA TRP A 77 7.52 7.44 -17.11
C TRP A 77 8.24 8.79 -16.94
N LEU A 78 7.96 9.53 -15.88
CA LEU A 78 8.61 10.81 -15.59
C LEU A 78 10.12 10.65 -15.38
N PHE A 79 10.57 9.63 -14.65
CA PHE A 79 11.99 9.36 -14.45
C PHE A 79 12.69 8.91 -15.73
N GLY A 80 11.97 8.33 -16.69
CA GLY A 80 12.50 8.00 -18.02
C GLY A 80 12.91 9.21 -18.85
N HIS A 81 12.51 10.42 -18.45
CA HIS A 81 12.92 11.69 -19.09
C HIS A 81 14.16 12.33 -18.44
N LEU A 82 14.77 11.67 -17.44
CA LEU A 82 16.07 12.12 -16.92
C LEU A 82 17.15 11.94 -17.98
N PRO A 83 18.14 12.83 -18.03
CA PRO A 83 19.29 12.67 -18.92
C PRO A 83 19.99 11.31 -18.68
N ALA A 84 20.48 10.70 -19.75
CA ALA A 84 21.12 9.37 -19.69
C ALA A 84 22.39 9.33 -18.83
N ASP A 85 23.06 10.47 -18.67
CA ASP A 85 24.21 10.68 -17.81
C ASP A 85 23.85 10.96 -16.34
N ALA A 86 22.56 11.08 -16.02
CA ALA A 86 22.13 11.19 -14.64
C ALA A 86 22.51 9.93 -13.87
N ALA A 87 23.47 10.05 -12.94
CA ALA A 87 23.96 8.94 -12.10
C ALA A 87 22.93 8.51 -11.05
N VAL A 88 21.65 8.35 -11.45
CA VAL A 88 20.51 8.03 -10.58
C VAL A 88 19.93 6.66 -10.95
N SER A 89 19.59 5.87 -9.95
CA SER A 89 18.90 4.59 -10.19
C SER A 89 17.52 4.81 -10.83
N PRO A 90 17.16 4.08 -11.89
CA PRO A 90 15.83 4.16 -12.49
C PRO A 90 14.73 3.71 -11.50
N TYR A 91 15.10 2.91 -10.49
CA TYR A 91 14.18 2.46 -9.44
C TYR A 91 13.85 3.55 -8.42
N LEU A 92 14.64 4.63 -8.33
CA LEU A 92 14.40 5.69 -7.35
C LEU A 92 13.03 6.35 -7.56
N GLY A 93 12.69 6.74 -8.80
CA GLY A 93 11.40 7.34 -9.12
C GLY A 93 10.23 6.40 -8.87
N VAL A 94 10.43 5.12 -9.17
CA VAL A 94 9.45 4.06 -8.98
C VAL A 94 9.11 3.89 -7.49
N TYR A 95 10.12 3.78 -6.63
CA TYR A 95 9.91 3.63 -5.18
C TYR A 95 9.46 4.93 -4.53
N LEU A 96 9.93 6.09 -5.00
CA LEU A 96 9.44 7.39 -4.55
C LEU A 96 7.91 7.50 -4.77
N ALA A 97 7.45 7.18 -5.98
CA ALA A 97 6.04 7.18 -6.31
C ALA A 97 5.25 6.16 -5.46
N ALA A 98 5.76 4.94 -5.30
CA ALA A 98 5.13 3.90 -4.50
C ALA A 98 4.97 4.34 -3.03
N ILE A 99 6.03 4.87 -2.42
CA ILE A 99 6.02 5.34 -1.03
C ILE A 99 5.01 6.49 -0.86
N LEU A 100 5.05 7.48 -1.75
CA LEU A 100 4.18 8.66 -1.64
C LEU A 100 2.72 8.36 -1.95
N ALA A 101 2.42 7.38 -2.81
CA ALA A 101 1.06 6.89 -2.99
C ALA A 101 0.52 6.23 -1.70
N VAL A 102 1.35 5.46 -0.98
CA VAL A 102 0.99 4.89 0.33
C VAL A 102 0.82 5.97 1.39
N VAL A 103 1.70 7.00 1.41
CA VAL A 103 1.56 8.18 2.29
C VAL A 103 0.24 8.89 2.00
N GLY A 104 -0.05 9.19 0.74
CA GLY A 104 -1.28 9.85 0.32
C GLY A 104 -2.53 9.09 0.78
N HIS A 105 -2.56 7.75 0.59
CA HIS A 105 -3.67 6.93 1.07
C HIS A 105 -3.81 6.92 2.60
N SER A 106 -2.70 6.93 3.33
CA SER A 106 -2.74 6.89 4.80
C SER A 106 -2.98 8.26 5.43
N ARG A 107 -2.59 9.32 4.73
CA ARG A 107 -2.72 10.73 5.13
C ARG A 107 -3.27 11.57 3.97
N PRO A 108 -4.52 11.29 3.52
CA PRO A 108 -5.08 11.91 2.33
C PRO A 108 -5.42 13.39 2.57
N ILE A 109 -4.83 14.27 1.77
CA ILE A 109 -5.05 15.72 1.86
C ILE A 109 -6.52 16.10 1.65
N TYR A 110 -7.21 15.38 0.76
CA TYR A 110 -8.63 15.66 0.45
C TYR A 110 -9.60 15.28 1.56
N PHE A 111 -9.16 14.51 2.56
CA PHE A 111 -10.04 13.93 3.59
C PHE A 111 -9.54 14.15 5.02
N GLY A 112 -8.85 15.28 5.27
CA GLY A 112 -8.39 15.68 6.59
C GLY A 112 -7.32 14.77 7.17
N PHE A 113 -6.45 14.20 6.32
CA PHE A 113 -5.31 13.36 6.68
C PHE A 113 -5.66 12.08 7.46
N LYS A 114 -6.91 11.61 7.33
CA LYS A 114 -7.41 10.37 7.96
C LYS A 114 -7.86 9.39 6.87
N GLY A 115 -7.02 8.42 6.53
CA GLY A 115 -7.24 7.43 5.47
C GLY A 115 -7.11 5.99 5.95
N GLY A 116 -6.64 5.12 5.04
CA GLY A 116 -6.45 3.69 5.29
C GLY A 116 -5.03 3.32 5.74
N LYS A 117 -4.68 2.03 5.61
CA LYS A 117 -3.38 1.48 6.02
C LYS A 117 -2.43 1.19 4.86
N GLY A 118 -2.88 1.42 3.64
CA GLY A 118 -2.05 1.36 2.44
C GLY A 118 -1.73 -0.03 1.90
N VAL A 119 -2.31 -1.11 2.42
CA VAL A 119 -1.98 -2.49 2.01
C VAL A 119 -2.26 -2.73 0.53
N LEU A 120 -3.44 -2.36 0.04
CA LEU A 120 -3.82 -2.56 -1.37
C LEU A 120 -3.13 -1.56 -2.30
N VAL A 121 -2.86 -0.35 -1.85
CA VAL A 121 -2.05 0.61 -2.62
C VAL A 121 -0.61 0.09 -2.76
N ALA A 122 -0.03 -0.43 -1.67
CA ALA A 122 1.28 -1.09 -1.72
C ALA A 122 1.26 -2.32 -2.64
N ALA A 123 0.21 -3.15 -2.60
CA ALA A 123 0.06 -4.28 -3.52
C ALA A 123 0.00 -3.84 -4.99
N GLY A 124 -0.73 -2.77 -5.30
CA GLY A 124 -0.76 -2.16 -6.64
C GLY A 124 0.61 -1.61 -7.06
N ALA A 125 1.29 -0.94 -6.15
CA ALA A 125 2.66 -0.48 -6.39
C ALA A 125 3.62 -1.66 -6.66
N ILE A 126 3.58 -2.72 -5.85
CA ILE A 126 4.40 -3.93 -6.05
C ILE A 126 4.07 -4.60 -7.39
N LEU A 127 2.80 -4.66 -7.77
CA LEU A 127 2.38 -5.18 -9.08
C LEU A 127 3.05 -4.42 -10.24
N ALA A 128 3.20 -3.10 -10.12
CA ALA A 128 3.86 -2.28 -11.14
C ALA A 128 5.40 -2.32 -11.06
N VAL A 129 5.99 -2.53 -9.87
CA VAL A 129 7.45 -2.55 -9.66
C VAL A 129 8.05 -3.93 -9.93
N GLN A 130 7.53 -4.94 -9.25
CA GLN A 130 8.05 -6.31 -9.18
C GLN A 130 6.90 -7.33 -9.12
N PRO A 131 6.13 -7.49 -10.22
CA PRO A 131 4.90 -8.30 -10.22
C PRO A 131 5.11 -9.74 -9.75
N VAL A 132 6.30 -10.30 -10.01
CA VAL A 132 6.66 -11.66 -9.61
C VAL A 132 6.65 -11.89 -8.09
N LEU A 133 6.84 -10.85 -7.29
CA LEU A 133 6.80 -10.97 -5.83
C LEU A 133 5.37 -11.00 -5.27
N LEU A 134 4.38 -10.50 -6.02
CA LEU A 134 3.01 -10.42 -5.53
C LEU A 134 2.38 -11.77 -5.18
N PRO A 135 2.49 -12.84 -6.01
CA PRO A 135 2.00 -14.16 -5.64
C PRO A 135 2.66 -14.73 -4.39
N VAL A 136 3.97 -14.53 -4.22
CA VAL A 136 4.70 -14.98 -3.02
C VAL A 136 4.22 -14.26 -1.77
N LEU A 137 4.06 -12.94 -1.85
CA LEU A 137 3.52 -12.12 -0.75
C LEU A 137 2.07 -12.50 -0.44
N ALA A 138 1.25 -12.77 -1.45
CA ALA A 138 -0.12 -13.24 -1.27
C ALA A 138 -0.16 -14.61 -0.57
N LEU A 139 0.75 -15.52 -0.92
CA LEU A 139 0.87 -16.81 -0.24
C LEU A 139 1.23 -16.62 1.24
N ILE A 140 2.22 -15.78 1.56
CA ILE A 140 2.59 -15.44 2.95
C ILE A 140 1.40 -14.88 3.71
N PHE A 141 0.64 -13.97 3.09
CA PHE A 141 -0.58 -13.41 3.65
C PHE A 141 -1.61 -14.51 3.97
N LEU A 142 -1.87 -15.43 3.02
CA LEU A 142 -2.83 -16.52 3.17
C LEU A 142 -2.42 -17.54 4.23
N VAL A 143 -1.13 -17.88 4.32
CA VAL A 143 -0.58 -18.77 5.35
C VAL A 143 -0.84 -18.23 6.77
N CYS A 144 -0.87 -16.91 6.93
CA CYS A 144 -1.25 -16.29 8.20
C CYS A 144 -2.77 -16.15 8.35
N LEU A 145 -3.48 -15.75 7.29
CA LEU A 145 -4.91 -15.47 7.34
C LEU A 145 -5.74 -16.74 7.59
N VAL A 146 -5.46 -17.82 6.86
CA VAL A 146 -6.31 -19.04 6.88
C VAL A 146 -6.39 -19.65 8.28
N PRO A 147 -5.29 -19.88 9.02
CA PRO A 147 -5.36 -20.49 10.35
C PRO A 147 -5.82 -19.53 11.44
N THR A 148 -5.57 -18.22 11.29
CA THR A 148 -5.83 -17.26 12.38
C THR A 148 -7.12 -16.45 12.20
N GLY A 149 -7.58 -16.32 10.96
CA GLY A 149 -8.67 -15.40 10.58
C GLY A 149 -8.27 -13.92 10.64
N MET A 150 -7.00 -13.57 10.92
CA MET A 150 -6.56 -12.19 11.14
C MET A 150 -5.94 -11.59 9.86
N VAL A 151 -6.72 -10.77 9.15
CA VAL A 151 -6.24 -10.01 7.98
C VAL A 151 -5.03 -9.14 8.32
N SER A 152 -5.02 -8.52 9.50
CA SER A 152 -3.93 -7.67 9.96
C SER A 152 -2.62 -8.44 10.16
N LEU A 153 -2.66 -9.66 10.71
CA LEU A 153 -1.47 -10.48 10.88
C LEU A 153 -0.85 -10.84 9.54
N GLY A 154 -1.67 -11.29 8.58
CA GLY A 154 -1.21 -11.54 7.22
C GLY A 154 -0.57 -10.30 6.56
N SER A 155 -1.22 -9.12 6.72
CA SER A 155 -0.69 -7.86 6.19
C SER A 155 0.66 -7.47 6.80
N ILE A 156 0.82 -7.63 8.11
CA ILE A 156 2.08 -7.31 8.82
C ILE A 156 3.18 -8.28 8.38
N THR A 157 2.88 -9.57 8.30
CA THR A 157 3.88 -10.60 7.94
C THR A 157 4.36 -10.43 6.50
N MET A 158 3.45 -10.22 5.54
CA MET A 158 3.87 -9.97 4.16
C MET A 158 4.64 -8.65 4.03
N ALA A 159 4.27 -7.60 4.77
CA ALA A 159 4.99 -6.32 4.76
C ALA A 159 6.43 -6.46 5.31
N ALA A 160 6.62 -7.29 6.33
CA ALA A 160 7.95 -7.61 6.87
C ALA A 160 8.79 -8.47 5.90
N ALA A 161 8.14 -9.38 5.15
CA ALA A 161 8.81 -10.23 4.17
C ALA A 161 9.22 -9.47 2.89
N TYR A 162 8.51 -8.39 2.54
CA TYR A 162 8.69 -7.69 1.28
C TYR A 162 10.14 -7.20 1.03
N PRO A 163 10.84 -6.52 1.97
CA PRO A 163 12.21 -6.09 1.73
C PRO A 163 13.19 -7.26 1.57
N VAL A 164 12.99 -8.37 2.28
CA VAL A 164 13.83 -9.57 2.16
C VAL A 164 13.65 -10.19 0.78
N LEU A 165 12.41 -10.37 0.34
CA LEU A 165 12.10 -10.91 -0.99
C LEU A 165 12.62 -9.99 -2.10
N THR A 166 12.53 -8.67 -1.92
CA THR A 166 13.07 -7.69 -2.88
C THR A 166 14.58 -7.78 -2.98
N LEU A 167 15.30 -7.92 -1.86
CA LEU A 167 16.75 -8.12 -1.84
C LEU A 167 17.13 -9.38 -2.61
N VAL A 168 16.54 -10.52 -2.24
CA VAL A 168 16.82 -11.81 -2.89
C VAL A 168 16.52 -11.74 -4.39
N TYR A 169 15.37 -11.23 -4.78
CA TYR A 169 14.97 -11.09 -6.18
C TYR A 169 15.93 -10.18 -6.96
N SER A 170 16.35 -9.05 -6.39
CA SER A 170 17.26 -8.10 -7.03
C SER A 170 18.65 -8.71 -7.25
N LEU A 171 19.15 -9.49 -6.28
CA LEU A 171 20.41 -10.24 -6.41
C LEU A 171 20.30 -11.34 -7.49
N MET A 172 19.22 -12.11 -7.49
CA MET A 172 18.97 -13.14 -8.50
C MET A 172 18.88 -12.58 -9.93
N ARG A 173 18.40 -11.33 -10.07
CA ARG A 173 18.34 -10.61 -11.33
C ARG A 173 19.69 -10.01 -11.77
N GLY A 174 20.72 -10.11 -10.94
CA GLY A 174 22.05 -9.54 -11.22
C GLY A 174 22.03 -8.01 -11.32
N LEU A 175 21.15 -7.34 -10.58
CA LEU A 175 21.08 -5.88 -10.63
C LEU A 175 22.38 -5.25 -10.08
N PRO A 176 22.80 -4.09 -10.60
CA PRO A 176 23.91 -3.33 -10.02
C PRO A 176 23.68 -3.05 -8.53
N THR A 177 24.74 -3.03 -7.73
CA THR A 177 24.67 -2.83 -6.27
C THR A 177 23.84 -1.59 -5.89
N ARG A 178 24.00 -0.48 -6.63
CA ARG A 178 23.20 0.73 -6.44
C ARG A 178 21.70 0.44 -6.51
N ASP A 179 21.27 -0.32 -7.51
CA ASP A 179 19.85 -0.60 -7.76
C ASP A 179 19.31 -1.60 -6.72
N VAL A 180 20.13 -2.60 -6.32
CA VAL A 180 19.79 -3.51 -5.20
C VAL A 180 19.52 -2.71 -3.93
N VAL A 181 20.39 -1.75 -3.60
CA VAL A 181 20.23 -0.89 -2.41
C VAL A 181 18.95 -0.05 -2.50
N VAL A 182 18.71 0.62 -3.62
CA VAL A 182 17.52 1.46 -3.81
C VAL A 182 16.24 0.63 -3.70
N CYS A 183 16.18 -0.53 -4.35
CA CYS A 183 15.01 -1.41 -4.29
C CYS A 183 14.77 -1.92 -2.85
N THR A 184 15.82 -2.39 -2.18
CA THR A 184 15.69 -2.98 -0.84
C THR A 184 15.30 -1.92 0.19
N VAL A 185 15.93 -0.73 0.15
CA VAL A 185 15.59 0.40 1.04
C VAL A 185 14.16 0.89 0.78
N GLY A 186 13.78 1.05 -0.49
CA GLY A 186 12.42 1.44 -0.86
C GLY A 186 11.38 0.44 -0.37
N ALA A 187 11.63 -0.86 -0.53
CA ALA A 187 10.78 -1.92 -0.01
C ALA A 187 10.71 -1.92 1.52
N ALA A 188 11.83 -1.67 2.21
CA ALA A 188 11.89 -1.57 3.66
C ALA A 188 11.07 -0.38 4.19
N ILE A 189 11.14 0.77 3.53
CA ILE A 189 10.32 1.94 3.88
C ILE A 189 8.83 1.61 3.70
N MET A 190 8.44 1.05 2.56
CA MET A 190 7.04 0.67 2.31
C MET A 190 6.52 -0.35 3.34
N GLY A 191 7.28 -1.42 3.57
CA GLY A 191 6.93 -2.44 4.56
C GLY A 191 6.83 -1.86 5.97
N GLY A 192 7.80 -1.05 6.37
CA GLY A 192 7.82 -0.35 7.65
C GLY A 192 6.62 0.57 7.84
N MET A 193 6.23 1.30 6.81
CA MET A 193 5.02 2.15 6.83
C MET A 193 3.75 1.32 7.04
N VAL A 194 3.58 0.22 6.31
CA VAL A 194 2.42 -0.67 6.47
C VAL A 194 2.38 -1.23 7.89
N ILE A 195 3.50 -1.70 8.42
CA ILE A 195 3.60 -2.19 9.83
C ILE A 195 3.24 -1.07 10.81
N TRP A 196 3.78 0.13 10.63
CA TRP A 196 3.44 1.28 11.46
C TRP A 196 1.96 1.62 11.45
N MET A 197 1.32 1.58 10.27
CA MET A 197 -0.12 1.80 10.15
C MET A 197 -0.96 0.70 10.84
N HIS A 198 -0.36 -0.45 11.12
CA HIS A 198 -0.98 -1.55 11.86
C HIS A 198 -0.70 -1.55 13.37
N ARG A 199 -0.08 -0.50 13.95
CA ARG A 199 0.27 -0.47 15.38
C ARG A 199 -0.91 -0.74 16.34
N SER A 200 -2.10 -0.24 16.01
CA SER A 200 -3.32 -0.54 16.79
C SER A 200 -3.78 -2.00 16.64
N ASN A 201 -3.54 -2.62 15.49
CA ASN A 201 -3.80 -4.04 15.29
C ASN A 201 -2.80 -4.89 16.06
N ILE A 202 -1.51 -4.51 16.05
CA ILE A 202 -0.46 -5.19 16.81
C ILE A 202 -0.83 -5.20 18.28
N GLN A 203 -1.29 -4.07 18.83
CA GLN A 203 -1.75 -4.02 20.22
C GLN A 203 -2.93 -4.97 20.44
N ARG A 204 -3.97 -4.94 19.58
CA ARG A 204 -5.11 -5.87 19.71
C ARG A 204 -4.73 -7.35 19.56
N ILE A 205 -3.74 -7.67 18.71
CA ILE A 205 -3.22 -9.04 18.57
C ILE A 205 -2.58 -9.49 19.90
N ARG A 206 -1.74 -8.63 20.51
CA ARG A 206 -1.10 -8.90 21.80
C ARG A 206 -2.12 -9.09 22.92
N ASP A 207 -3.20 -8.33 22.90
CA ASP A 207 -4.29 -8.38 23.88
C ASP A 207 -5.30 -9.52 23.61
N GLY A 208 -5.11 -10.31 22.55
CA GLY A 208 -6.06 -11.36 22.12
C GLY A 208 -7.40 -10.84 21.60
N LYS A 209 -7.50 -9.54 21.27
CA LYS A 209 -8.71 -8.82 20.88
C LYS A 209 -8.78 -8.44 19.41
N GLU A 210 -7.88 -8.96 18.56
CA GLU A 210 -7.90 -8.63 17.14
C GLU A 210 -9.07 -9.28 16.42
N TYR A 211 -9.64 -8.55 15.47
CA TYR A 211 -10.78 -9.00 14.68
C TYR A 211 -10.41 -10.18 13.79
N ARG A 212 -11.25 -11.22 13.82
CA ARG A 212 -11.11 -12.39 12.96
C ARG A 212 -12.13 -12.34 11.82
N PHE A 213 -11.73 -12.75 10.65
CA PHE A 213 -12.59 -12.86 9.48
C PHE A 213 -13.72 -13.85 9.76
N GLY A 214 -14.98 -13.47 9.45
CA GLY A 214 -16.15 -14.32 9.69
C GLY A 214 -16.77 -14.22 11.09
N GLN A 215 -16.18 -13.51 12.05
CA GLN A 215 -16.85 -13.23 13.32
C GLN A 215 -17.99 -12.23 13.11
N LYS A 216 -19.23 -12.62 13.44
CA LYS A 216 -20.35 -11.69 13.54
C LYS A 216 -20.04 -10.68 14.64
N HIS A 217 -20.17 -9.38 14.36
CA HIS A 217 -20.18 -8.35 15.39
C HIS A 217 -21.32 -8.69 16.36
N ARG A 218 -21.03 -9.04 17.61
CA ARG A 218 -21.99 -8.88 18.68
C ARG A 218 -22.12 -7.38 18.90
N SER A 219 -23.19 -6.78 18.36
CA SER A 219 -23.68 -5.48 18.80
C SER A 219 -24.08 -5.66 20.26
N ASN A 220 -23.32 -5.04 21.17
CA ASN A 220 -23.84 -4.76 22.49
C ASN A 220 -24.84 -3.62 22.39
#